data_77460484d9775dc0f040f2eaf4c1c56a
#
_entry.id   77460484d9775dc0f040f2eaf4c1c56a
#
_cell.length_a   1.000
_cell.length_b   1.000
_cell.length_c   1.000
_cell.angle_alpha   90.00
_cell.angle_beta   90.00
_cell.angle_gamma   90.00
#
_symmetry.space_group_name_H-M   'P 1'
#
loop_
_entity.id
_entity.type
_entity.pdbx_description
1 polymer ?
#
loop_
_entity_poly.entity_id
_entity_poly.type
_entity_poly.pdbx_seq_one_letter_code
_entity_poly.pdbx_strand_id
1 'polypeptide(L)'
;MIKNIIFDVGDVLIEYRWKQMLVDFGCNETDAERIGREMFDDPDRLWSTFDLGVRSDESIIEEFCKKHPEDSDAIRWFISHGEYMHVPRPSVWKRVHELKEKGYGIYLLSNYPESLFKKHTEYADFMKDIDGMMVSYMIHKGKPERDIYEALCDKYRLDRSE
;
A
#
# COMPACT_ATOMS: atom_id res chain seq x y z
N MET A 1 -18.29 -22.58 -6.60
CA MET A 1 -19.02 -21.46 -5.91
C MET A 1 -17.97 -20.58 -5.24
N ILE A 2 -18.04 -19.26 -5.37
CA ILE A 2 -17.06 -18.34 -4.73
C ILE A 2 -17.21 -18.46 -3.22
N LYS A 3 -16.10 -18.72 -2.54
CA LYS A 3 -16.02 -18.82 -1.07
C LYS A 3 -15.07 -17.79 -0.47
N ASN A 4 -14.10 -17.33 -1.27
CA ASN A 4 -13.05 -16.45 -0.80
C ASN A 4 -13.03 -15.15 -1.63
N ILE A 5 -12.83 -14.02 -0.96
CA ILE A 5 -12.71 -12.71 -1.58
C ILE A 5 -11.37 -12.11 -1.18
N ILE A 6 -10.60 -11.70 -2.18
CA ILE A 6 -9.27 -11.14 -1.98
C ILE A 6 -9.33 -9.66 -2.33
N PHE A 7 -9.02 -8.80 -1.37
CA PHE A 7 -8.99 -7.36 -1.53
C PHE A 7 -7.56 -6.84 -1.72
N ASP A 8 -7.41 -5.85 -2.57
CA ASP A 8 -6.30 -4.92 -2.48
C ASP A 8 -6.54 -3.94 -1.32
N VAL A 9 -5.51 -3.25 -0.88
CA VAL A 9 -5.60 -2.27 0.22
C VAL A 9 -5.64 -0.85 -0.33
N GLY A 10 -4.59 -0.42 -1.02
CA GLY A 10 -4.48 0.93 -1.56
C GLY A 10 -5.53 1.23 -2.63
N ASP A 11 -6.18 2.37 -2.52
CA ASP A 11 -7.29 2.86 -3.37
C ASP A 11 -8.50 1.91 -3.47
N VAL A 12 -8.50 0.84 -2.68
CA VAL A 12 -9.63 -0.09 -2.51
C VAL A 12 -10.20 0.01 -1.11
N LEU A 13 -9.48 -0.44 -0.10
CA LEU A 13 -9.91 -0.39 1.32
C LEU A 13 -9.56 0.92 2.01
N ILE A 14 -8.52 1.59 1.56
CA ILE A 14 -8.14 2.94 1.95
C ILE A 14 -7.89 3.77 0.69
N GLU A 15 -8.07 5.08 0.79
CA GLU A 15 -7.76 6.03 -0.28
C GLU A 15 -6.47 6.77 0.06
N TYR A 16 -5.74 7.22 -0.96
CA TYR A 16 -4.53 7.99 -0.79
C TYR A 16 -4.76 9.48 -1.06
N ARG A 17 -4.23 10.35 -0.18
CA ARG A 17 -4.21 11.81 -0.34
C ARG A 17 -2.80 12.35 -0.55
N TRP A 18 -1.97 11.60 -1.23
CA TRP A 18 -0.54 11.91 -1.39
C TRP A 18 -0.27 13.32 -1.93
N LYS A 19 -1.05 13.78 -2.92
CA LYS A 19 -0.92 15.14 -3.47
C LYS A 19 -1.25 16.20 -2.43
N GLN A 20 -2.39 16.04 -1.73
CA GLN A 20 -2.78 16.96 -0.67
C GLN A 20 -1.76 16.98 0.47
N MET A 21 -1.14 15.86 0.77
CA MET A 21 -0.09 15.78 1.77
C MET A 21 1.14 16.63 1.40
N LEU A 22 1.56 16.61 0.14
CA LEU A 22 2.63 17.49 -0.35
C LEU A 22 2.23 18.98 -0.34
N VAL A 23 0.96 19.28 -0.60
CA VAL A 23 0.42 20.65 -0.45
C VAL A 23 0.43 21.07 1.02
N ASP A 24 0.07 20.19 1.95
CA ASP A 24 0.11 20.46 3.40
C ASP A 24 1.55 20.71 3.90
N PHE A 25 2.56 20.11 3.26
CA PHE A 25 3.97 20.43 3.50
C PHE A 25 4.35 21.86 3.08
N GLY A 26 3.65 22.43 2.10
CA GLY A 26 3.91 23.78 1.58
C GLY A 26 4.21 23.84 0.08
N CYS A 27 4.13 22.71 -0.64
CA CYS A 27 4.22 22.72 -2.10
C CYS A 27 2.97 23.36 -2.71
N ASN A 28 3.14 24.08 -3.83
CA ASN A 28 1.97 24.41 -4.65
C ASN A 28 1.47 23.13 -5.38
N GLU A 29 0.27 23.18 -5.95
CA GLU A 29 -0.34 22.00 -6.59
C GLU A 29 0.48 21.43 -7.76
N THR A 30 1.17 22.30 -8.52
CA THR A 30 2.00 21.89 -9.66
C THR A 30 3.24 21.14 -9.19
N ASP A 31 3.92 21.66 -8.17
CA ASP A 31 5.09 21.00 -7.59
C ASP A 31 4.69 19.70 -6.86
N ALA A 32 3.58 19.69 -6.14
CA ALA A 32 3.06 18.47 -5.50
C ALA A 32 2.79 17.35 -6.53
N GLU A 33 2.18 17.68 -7.67
CA GLU A 33 1.96 16.72 -8.75
C GLU A 33 3.27 16.24 -9.38
N ARG A 34 4.22 17.14 -9.61
CA ARG A 34 5.54 16.78 -10.17
C ARG A 34 6.30 15.86 -9.23
N ILE A 35 6.45 16.23 -7.96
CA ILE A 35 7.17 15.45 -6.95
C ILE A 35 6.53 14.07 -6.77
N GLY A 36 5.19 13.99 -6.75
CA GLY A 36 4.48 12.72 -6.69
C GLY A 36 4.83 11.81 -7.88
N ARG A 37 4.82 12.34 -9.10
CA ARG A 37 5.22 11.57 -10.29
C ARG A 37 6.68 11.14 -10.27
N GLU A 38 7.58 11.99 -9.81
CA GLU A 38 9.00 11.65 -9.65
C GLU A 38 9.21 10.48 -8.69
N MET A 39 8.37 10.35 -7.65
CA MET A 39 8.44 9.21 -6.74
C MET A 39 7.72 7.97 -7.27
N PHE A 40 6.49 8.12 -7.78
CA PHE A 40 5.65 6.96 -8.11
C PHE A 40 5.82 6.44 -9.54
N ASP A 41 6.14 7.33 -10.50
CA ASP A 41 6.35 7.00 -11.91
C ASP A 41 7.84 6.95 -12.29
N ASP A 42 8.72 6.87 -11.29
CA ASP A 42 10.17 6.81 -11.49
C ASP A 42 10.59 5.67 -12.44
N PRO A 43 11.36 5.98 -13.52
CA PRO A 43 11.79 4.98 -14.50
C PRO A 43 12.58 3.80 -13.90
N ASP A 44 13.34 4.06 -12.83
CA ASP A 44 14.11 3.02 -12.13
C ASP A 44 13.26 2.24 -11.14
N ARG A 45 11.96 2.57 -11.04
CA ARG A 45 10.99 1.91 -10.18
C ARG A 45 11.42 1.83 -8.72
N LEU A 46 12.04 2.91 -8.22
CA LEU A 46 12.52 2.97 -6.83
C LEU A 46 11.40 2.71 -5.82
N TRP A 47 10.22 3.33 -6.02
CA TRP A 47 9.07 3.09 -5.15
C TRP A 47 8.68 1.60 -5.10
N SER A 48 8.75 0.90 -6.24
CA SER A 48 8.49 -0.53 -6.27
C SER A 48 9.47 -1.34 -5.40
N THR A 49 10.74 -0.92 -5.30
CA THR A 49 11.70 -1.58 -4.40
C THR A 49 11.36 -1.37 -2.93
N PHE A 50 10.73 -0.24 -2.60
CA PHE A 50 10.20 0.04 -1.27
C PHE A 50 8.97 -0.84 -0.99
N ASP A 51 8.00 -0.92 -1.92
CA ASP A 51 6.83 -1.82 -1.82
C ASP A 51 7.24 -3.29 -1.63
N LEU A 52 8.34 -3.71 -2.23
CA LEU A 52 8.86 -5.07 -2.07
C LEU A 52 9.60 -5.30 -0.75
N GLY A 53 9.78 -4.26 0.09
CA GLY A 53 10.50 -4.36 1.35
C GLY A 53 12.01 -4.64 1.21
N VAL A 54 12.58 -4.38 0.01
CA VAL A 54 14.04 -4.55 -0.22
C VAL A 54 14.82 -3.29 0.13
N ARG A 55 14.12 -2.19 0.43
CA ARG A 55 14.70 -0.94 0.94
C ARG A 55 13.99 -0.49 2.22
N SER A 56 14.77 0.04 3.17
CA SER A 56 14.20 0.71 4.35
C SER A 56 13.69 2.12 4.01
N ASP A 57 12.93 2.72 4.92
CA ASP A 57 12.47 4.11 4.82
C ASP A 57 13.66 5.07 4.62
N GLU A 58 14.74 4.91 5.37
CA GLU A 58 15.94 5.74 5.24
C GLU A 58 16.60 5.57 3.88
N SER A 59 16.75 4.31 3.43
CA SER A 59 17.40 4.01 2.14
C SER A 59 16.60 4.59 0.97
N ILE A 60 15.27 4.49 0.97
CA ILE A 60 14.45 5.04 -0.10
C ILE A 60 14.46 6.57 -0.10
N ILE A 61 14.45 7.21 1.07
CA ILE A 61 14.59 8.65 1.22
C ILE A 61 15.92 9.13 0.64
N GLU A 62 17.03 8.48 1.01
CA GLU A 62 18.36 8.85 0.51
C GLU A 62 18.45 8.76 -1.02
N GLU A 63 17.93 7.70 -1.62
CA GLU A 63 17.97 7.52 -3.07
C GLU A 63 17.12 8.57 -3.79
N PHE A 64 15.90 8.86 -3.33
CA PHE A 64 15.08 9.91 -3.93
C PHE A 64 15.68 11.31 -3.74
N CYS A 65 16.20 11.63 -2.56
CA CYS A 65 16.85 12.91 -2.31
C CYS A 65 18.13 13.10 -3.15
N LYS A 66 18.87 12.02 -3.40
CA LYS A 66 20.03 12.04 -4.29
C LYS A 66 19.63 12.29 -5.75
N LYS A 67 18.50 11.73 -6.17
CA LYS A 67 17.97 11.84 -7.52
C LYS A 67 17.30 13.19 -7.78
N HIS A 68 16.65 13.76 -6.76
CA HIS A 68 15.90 15.02 -6.78
C HIS A 68 16.34 15.92 -5.61
N PRO A 69 17.57 16.47 -5.67
CA PRO A 69 18.13 17.23 -4.54
C PRO A 69 17.35 18.51 -4.23
N GLU A 70 16.70 19.13 -5.23
CA GLU A 70 15.86 20.31 -5.09
C GLU A 70 14.57 20.07 -4.28
N ASP A 71 14.09 18.83 -4.26
CA ASP A 71 12.84 18.43 -3.59
C ASP A 71 13.09 17.61 -2.31
N SER A 72 14.35 17.53 -1.88
CA SER A 72 14.78 16.64 -0.78
C SER A 72 14.00 16.85 0.51
N ASP A 73 13.66 18.08 0.87
CA ASP A 73 12.91 18.37 2.10
C ASP A 73 11.48 17.86 2.03
N ALA A 74 10.81 18.05 0.88
CA ALA A 74 9.45 17.57 0.65
C ALA A 74 9.40 16.04 0.60
N ILE A 75 10.32 15.39 -0.10
CA ILE A 75 10.43 13.93 -0.23
C ILE A 75 10.69 13.31 1.14
N ARG A 76 11.66 13.83 1.88
CA ARG A 76 11.99 13.35 3.22
C ARG A 76 10.80 13.45 4.15
N TRP A 77 10.16 14.62 4.18
CA TRP A 77 8.99 14.85 5.01
C TRP A 77 7.85 13.88 4.63
N PHE A 78 7.56 13.74 3.33
CA PHE A 78 6.50 12.89 2.81
C PHE A 78 6.65 11.42 3.26
N ILE A 79 7.81 10.83 3.06
CA ILE A 79 8.05 9.42 3.40
C ILE A 79 8.07 9.22 4.93
N SER A 80 8.72 10.14 5.66
CA SER A 80 8.79 10.05 7.13
C SER A 80 7.44 10.18 7.82
N HIS A 81 6.50 10.93 7.22
CA HIS A 81 5.16 11.18 7.75
C HIS A 81 4.06 10.44 6.98
N GLY A 82 4.39 9.29 6.42
CA GLY A 82 3.47 8.50 5.60
C GLY A 82 2.13 8.18 6.28
N GLU A 83 2.03 8.23 7.61
CA GLU A 83 0.77 8.09 8.36
C GLU A 83 -0.31 9.09 7.94
N TYR A 84 0.06 10.25 7.38
CA TYR A 84 -0.91 11.25 6.90
C TYR A 84 -1.38 11.01 5.47
N MET A 85 -0.83 10.01 4.79
CA MET A 85 -1.13 9.76 3.38
C MET A 85 -2.48 9.07 3.16
N HIS A 86 -2.95 8.27 4.13
CA HIS A 86 -4.16 7.46 3.95
C HIS A 86 -5.43 8.17 4.40
N VAL A 87 -6.53 7.84 3.73
CA VAL A 87 -7.89 8.24 4.10
C VAL A 87 -8.74 6.99 4.31
N PRO A 88 -9.37 6.85 5.48
CA PRO A 88 -10.30 5.74 5.76
C PRO A 88 -11.49 5.72 4.79
N ARG A 89 -11.96 4.52 4.44
CA ARG A 89 -13.16 4.30 3.62
C ARG A 89 -14.24 3.49 4.39
N PRO A 90 -14.90 4.07 5.41
CA PRO A 90 -15.83 3.33 6.29
C PRO A 90 -16.97 2.63 5.56
N SER A 91 -17.47 3.21 4.45
CA SER A 91 -18.52 2.58 3.62
C SER A 91 -18.04 1.30 2.93
N VAL A 92 -16.78 1.24 2.53
CA VAL A 92 -16.15 0.05 1.96
C VAL A 92 -15.89 -0.98 3.07
N TRP A 93 -15.38 -0.53 4.22
CA TRP A 93 -15.16 -1.42 5.37
C TRP A 93 -16.44 -2.10 5.84
N LYS A 94 -17.55 -1.37 5.85
CA LYS A 94 -18.87 -1.95 6.13
C LYS A 94 -19.20 -3.11 5.17
N ARG A 95 -18.85 -2.99 3.88
CA ARG A 95 -19.04 -4.08 2.92
C ARG A 95 -18.18 -5.30 3.22
N VAL A 96 -16.95 -5.10 3.71
CA VAL A 96 -16.09 -6.21 4.16
C VAL A 96 -16.77 -6.97 5.31
N HIS A 97 -17.29 -6.26 6.32
CA HIS A 97 -18.03 -6.86 7.43
C HIS A 97 -19.25 -7.66 6.94
N GLU A 98 -20.07 -7.06 6.05
CA GLU A 98 -21.25 -7.74 5.48
C GLU A 98 -20.88 -9.02 4.71
N LEU A 99 -19.75 -9.04 4.02
CA LEU A 99 -19.26 -10.23 3.32
C LEU A 99 -18.77 -11.28 4.32
N LYS A 100 -18.08 -10.85 5.35
CA LYS A 100 -17.66 -11.75 6.44
C LYS A 100 -18.86 -12.41 7.14
N GLU A 101 -19.89 -11.64 7.47
CA GLU A 101 -21.13 -12.14 8.06
C GLU A 101 -21.88 -13.15 7.17
N LYS A 102 -21.72 -13.02 5.84
CA LYS A 102 -22.27 -13.98 4.85
C LYS A 102 -21.44 -15.27 4.74
N GLY A 103 -20.34 -15.37 5.48
CA GLY A 103 -19.50 -16.58 5.54
C GLY A 103 -18.40 -16.65 4.49
N TYR A 104 -18.09 -15.56 3.79
CA TYR A 104 -16.93 -15.52 2.89
C TYR A 104 -15.62 -15.48 3.68
N GLY A 105 -14.60 -16.17 3.17
CA GLY A 105 -13.21 -15.96 3.57
C GLY A 105 -12.73 -14.63 3.01
N ILE A 106 -12.11 -13.80 3.84
CA ILE A 106 -11.64 -12.45 3.46
C ILE A 106 -10.13 -12.38 3.57
N TYR A 107 -9.48 -12.05 2.46
CA TYR A 107 -8.02 -12.01 2.36
C TYR A 107 -7.54 -10.71 1.77
N LEU A 108 -6.28 -10.33 2.09
CA LEU A 108 -5.60 -9.19 1.47
C LEU A 108 -4.48 -9.65 0.55
N LEU A 109 -4.34 -8.99 -0.60
CA LEU A 109 -3.23 -9.14 -1.53
C LEU A 109 -2.80 -7.76 -2.06
N SER A 110 -1.69 -7.23 -1.55
CA SER A 110 -1.31 -5.85 -1.83
C SER A 110 0.18 -5.67 -2.05
N ASN A 111 0.54 -4.70 -2.91
CA ASN A 111 1.90 -4.16 -2.99
C ASN A 111 1.98 -2.99 -2.01
N TYR A 112 2.85 -3.12 -1.01
CA TYR A 112 2.94 -2.13 0.06
C TYR A 112 4.25 -2.23 0.83
N PRO A 113 4.91 -1.12 1.16
CA PRO A 113 6.06 -1.17 2.06
C PRO A 113 5.61 -1.44 3.50
N GLU A 114 6.42 -2.14 4.25
CA GLU A 114 6.08 -2.61 5.59
C GLU A 114 5.67 -1.47 6.54
N SER A 115 6.46 -0.39 6.55
CA SER A 115 6.23 0.76 7.43
C SER A 115 4.89 1.44 7.17
N LEU A 116 4.56 1.69 5.90
CA LEU A 116 3.30 2.31 5.53
C LEU A 116 2.12 1.36 5.72
N PHE A 117 2.28 0.07 5.41
CA PHE A 117 1.23 -0.91 5.66
C PHE A 117 0.82 -0.93 7.13
N LYS A 118 1.79 -1.00 8.05
CA LYS A 118 1.52 -0.96 9.49
C LYS A 118 0.82 0.33 9.92
N LYS A 119 1.34 1.50 9.52
CA LYS A 119 0.75 2.81 9.85
C LYS A 119 -0.69 2.95 9.35
N HIS A 120 -0.98 2.46 8.14
CA HIS A 120 -2.28 2.64 7.50
C HIS A 120 -3.34 1.62 7.93
N THR A 121 -2.92 0.49 8.49
CA THR A 121 -3.85 -0.58 8.90
C THR A 121 -3.99 -0.73 10.41
N GLU A 122 -3.15 -0.08 11.22
CA GLU A 122 -3.13 -0.22 12.69
C GLU A 122 -4.51 -0.01 13.33
N TYR A 123 -5.26 0.98 12.85
CA TYR A 123 -6.59 1.32 13.36
C TYR A 123 -7.71 1.08 12.33
N ALA A 124 -7.42 0.35 11.27
CA ALA A 124 -8.38 0.08 10.21
C ALA A 124 -9.36 -1.03 10.64
N ASP A 125 -10.62 -0.67 10.82
CA ASP A 125 -11.66 -1.57 11.36
C ASP A 125 -11.85 -2.85 10.54
N PHE A 126 -11.64 -2.82 9.22
CA PHE A 126 -11.74 -3.99 8.37
C PHE A 126 -10.74 -5.09 8.74
N MET A 127 -9.62 -4.75 9.39
CA MET A 127 -8.58 -5.73 9.73
C MET A 127 -9.07 -6.84 10.67
N LYS A 128 -10.12 -6.59 11.45
CA LYS A 128 -10.71 -7.60 12.34
C LYS A 128 -11.40 -8.76 11.61
N ASP A 129 -11.79 -8.57 10.33
CA ASP A 129 -12.46 -9.58 9.52
C ASP A 129 -11.52 -10.33 8.57
N ILE A 130 -10.25 -9.96 8.55
CA ILE A 130 -9.28 -10.55 7.64
C ILE A 130 -8.83 -11.94 8.14
N ASP A 131 -9.06 -12.98 7.33
CA ASP A 131 -8.62 -14.36 7.61
C ASP A 131 -7.15 -14.58 7.29
N GLY A 132 -6.60 -13.76 6.40
CA GLY A 132 -5.18 -13.83 6.06
C GLY A 132 -4.76 -12.78 5.05
N MET A 133 -3.46 -12.66 4.88
CA MET A 133 -2.88 -11.67 3.97
C MET A 133 -1.56 -12.12 3.36
N MET A 134 -1.30 -11.59 2.16
CA MET A 134 0.01 -11.59 1.53
C MET A 134 0.29 -10.19 1.02
N VAL A 135 1.33 -9.56 1.57
CA VAL A 135 1.79 -8.23 1.19
C VAL A 135 3.20 -8.34 0.63
N SER A 136 3.49 -7.58 -0.40
CA SER A 136 4.73 -7.70 -1.18
C SER A 136 6.01 -7.71 -0.33
N TYR A 137 6.07 -6.88 0.72
CA TYR A 137 7.23 -6.83 1.61
C TYR A 137 7.51 -8.16 2.36
N MET A 138 6.48 -9.02 2.52
CA MET A 138 6.61 -10.29 3.26
C MET A 138 7.43 -11.34 2.50
N ILE A 139 7.44 -11.25 1.17
CA ILE A 139 8.08 -12.25 0.30
C ILE A 139 8.97 -11.63 -0.77
N HIS A 140 9.12 -10.31 -0.77
CA HIS A 140 9.89 -9.53 -1.76
C HIS A 140 9.44 -9.77 -3.21
N LYS A 141 8.16 -10.03 -3.37
CA LYS A 141 7.46 -10.25 -4.64
C LYS A 141 6.15 -9.48 -4.63
N GLY A 142 5.79 -8.91 -5.78
CA GLY A 142 4.60 -8.06 -5.90
C GLY A 142 3.73 -8.38 -7.08
N LYS A 143 2.51 -7.89 -7.07
CA LYS A 143 1.63 -7.90 -8.24
C LYS A 143 2.28 -7.11 -9.38
N PRO A 144 2.21 -7.57 -10.63
CA PRO A 144 1.43 -8.72 -11.14
C PRO A 144 2.21 -10.05 -11.20
N GLU A 145 3.35 -10.20 -10.49
CA GLU A 145 4.11 -11.45 -10.48
C GLU A 145 3.25 -12.60 -9.95
N ARG A 146 3.37 -13.76 -10.59
CA ARG A 146 2.59 -14.96 -10.23
C ARG A 146 2.87 -15.42 -8.80
N ASP A 147 4.09 -15.26 -8.35
CA ASP A 147 4.60 -15.72 -7.05
C ASP A 147 3.76 -15.22 -5.86
N ILE A 148 3.33 -13.95 -5.87
CA ILE A 148 2.56 -13.39 -4.75
C ILE A 148 1.16 -13.99 -4.66
N TYR A 149 0.53 -14.32 -5.80
CA TYR A 149 -0.77 -14.98 -5.84
C TYR A 149 -0.67 -16.43 -5.36
N GLU A 150 0.36 -17.13 -5.82
CA GLU A 150 0.62 -18.51 -5.39
C GLU A 150 0.92 -18.57 -3.90
N ALA A 151 1.77 -17.68 -3.40
CA ALA A 151 2.11 -17.60 -1.98
C ALA A 151 0.87 -17.38 -1.08
N LEU A 152 -0.09 -16.54 -1.51
CA LEU A 152 -1.35 -16.38 -0.77
C LEU A 152 -2.14 -17.69 -0.76
N CYS A 153 -2.36 -18.28 -1.95
CA CYS A 153 -3.15 -19.51 -2.07
C CYS A 153 -2.54 -20.67 -1.28
N ASP A 154 -1.23 -20.86 -1.38
CA ASP A 154 -0.52 -21.95 -0.71
C ASP A 154 -0.53 -21.77 0.83
N LYS A 155 -0.27 -20.56 1.30
CA LYS A 155 -0.25 -20.24 2.74
C LYS A 155 -1.58 -20.53 3.43
N TYR A 156 -2.68 -20.19 2.77
CA TYR A 156 -4.02 -20.32 3.34
C TYR A 156 -4.84 -21.48 2.73
N ARG A 157 -4.22 -22.30 1.87
CA ARG A 157 -4.83 -23.46 1.21
C ARG A 157 -6.10 -23.09 0.45
N LEU A 158 -6.04 -21.97 -0.28
CA LEU A 158 -7.17 -21.49 -1.05
C LEU A 158 -7.29 -22.26 -2.36
N ASP A 159 -8.49 -22.70 -2.67
CA ASP A 159 -8.81 -23.29 -3.97
C ASP A 159 -9.03 -22.15 -4.98
N ARG A 160 -8.22 -22.13 -6.04
CA ARG A 160 -8.28 -21.09 -7.09
C ARG A 160 -9.56 -21.10 -7.90
N SER A 161 -10.38 -22.16 -7.76
CA SER A 161 -11.70 -22.28 -8.40
C SER A 161 -12.86 -21.76 -7.53
N GLU A 162 -12.57 -21.36 -6.30
CA GLU A 162 -13.51 -20.90 -5.27
C GLU A 162 -13.28 -19.45 -4.87
#